data_dc19e0e4b7383f1b4080dc719f951835
#
_entry.id   dc19e0e4b7383f1b4080dc719f951835
#
_cell.length_a   1.000
_cell.length_b   1.000
_cell.length_c   1.000
_cell.angle_alpha   90.00
_cell.angle_beta   90.00
_cell.angle_gamma   90.00
#
_symmetry.space_group_name_H-M   'P 1'
#
loop_
_entity.id
_entity.type
_entity.pdbx_description
1 polymer ?
#
loop_
_entity_poly.entity_id
_entity_poly.type
_entity_poly.pdbx_seq_one_letter_code
_entity_poly.pdbx_strand_id
1 'polypeptide(L)'
;RRTDLGKGTFNKKKRSETQELCFMAWKNVTRYRQRFVITVISMFLGIEMFLIVMVITTGSDYANIINQRPDFLIAGEFSEFAQKEGSGTEYQTQSPDQDPLKSEGDSFELLYDNEYDEFSPISEKVRNRLWNLDGVKKKKSYITEGAYMLSSISRDGVRPLEKDTYLGKNVEYAEESSTDYESGAKMIEGLDADTVQIVSENELKALKTYVEKNKLKVDMDSLENGTGVMIIHDHKLSQKQGRQAEKAVGETVCLSPLKNKETCIRWNSMTDKERDKEDEIIKAETPSTEYTLSGYLDNQADDFPEIHQTWHGAEGDIYYLVSEKGFNRLPTKRKTFCMELNVEKKKEKKIMYEIQKILSAENQRRKSNTQTSLDGEGEAGIFYIARSDLMQKNADYIRGNRIMFGSISVILLCVGLVNYFNTMFTGIVGRKKELEIMRKI
;
A
#
# COMPACT_ATOMS: atom_id res chain seq x y z
N ARG A 1 14.07 40.18 -83.14
CA ARG A 1 15.14 39.82 -82.15
C ARG A 1 14.78 38.48 -81.54
N ARG A 2 15.45 37.43 -81.97
CA ARG A 2 15.43 36.13 -81.33
C ARG A 2 16.34 36.20 -80.12
N THR A 3 15.84 35.88 -78.94
CA THR A 3 16.66 35.64 -77.77
C THR A 3 16.85 34.15 -77.62
N ASP A 4 18.13 33.70 -77.69
CA ASP A 4 18.54 32.35 -77.46
C ASP A 4 18.23 31.93 -76.02
N LEU A 5 17.37 30.93 -75.87
CA LEU A 5 17.14 30.22 -74.62
C LEU A 5 18.19 29.10 -74.50
N GLY A 6 19.13 29.34 -73.63
CA GLY A 6 20.20 28.38 -73.32
C GLY A 6 19.70 27.00 -72.99
N LYS A 7 20.26 25.99 -73.69
CA LYS A 7 20.07 24.55 -73.40
C LYS A 7 20.70 24.22 -72.07
N GLY A 8 19.93 24.29 -70.99
CA GLY A 8 20.28 23.65 -69.79
C GLY A 8 20.04 22.16 -69.86
N THR A 9 21.09 21.37 -70.02
CA THR A 9 21.06 19.89 -69.95
C THR A 9 20.73 19.48 -68.54
N PHE A 10 19.43 19.32 -68.23
CA PHE A 10 19.00 18.63 -67.04
C PHE A 10 19.27 17.13 -67.20
N ASN A 11 20.30 16.62 -66.54
CA ASN A 11 20.56 15.19 -66.41
C ASN A 11 19.40 14.56 -65.62
N LYS A 12 18.32 14.14 -66.29
CA LYS A 12 17.24 13.34 -65.72
C LYS A 12 17.80 11.95 -65.44
N LYS A 13 18.26 11.69 -64.21
CA LYS A 13 18.45 10.32 -63.76
C LYS A 13 17.17 9.55 -64.08
N LYS A 14 17.25 8.55 -64.98
CA LYS A 14 16.15 7.64 -65.31
C LYS A 14 15.69 6.97 -64.00
N ARG A 15 14.58 7.37 -63.44
CA ARG A 15 13.92 6.67 -62.34
C ARG A 15 13.38 5.35 -62.89
N SER A 16 13.42 4.29 -62.11
CA SER A 16 12.74 3.05 -62.48
C SER A 16 11.21 3.32 -62.58
N GLU A 17 10.48 2.57 -63.41
CA GLU A 17 9.02 2.72 -63.54
C GLU A 17 8.30 2.73 -62.21
N THR A 18 8.72 1.89 -61.26
CA THR A 18 8.20 1.86 -59.91
C THR A 18 8.48 3.15 -59.12
N GLN A 19 9.64 3.77 -59.31
CA GLN A 19 9.98 5.06 -58.68
C GLN A 19 9.15 6.23 -59.28
N GLU A 20 8.85 6.20 -60.54
CA GLU A 20 8.01 7.19 -61.19
C GLU A 20 6.56 7.03 -60.77
N LEU A 21 6.04 5.81 -60.67
CA LEU A 21 4.74 5.52 -60.13
C LEU A 21 4.59 5.96 -58.66
N CYS A 22 5.55 5.66 -57.82
CA CYS A 22 5.57 6.12 -56.43
C CYS A 22 5.61 7.66 -56.30
N PHE A 23 6.42 8.31 -57.13
CA PHE A 23 6.50 9.77 -57.17
C PHE A 23 5.20 10.42 -57.65
N MET A 24 4.55 9.89 -58.69
CA MET A 24 3.28 10.34 -59.14
C MET A 24 2.18 10.10 -58.12
N ALA A 25 2.18 8.94 -57.44
CA ALA A 25 1.26 8.63 -56.35
C ALA A 25 1.44 9.63 -55.19
N TRP A 26 2.67 9.88 -54.79
CA TRP A 26 3.00 10.87 -53.74
C TRP A 26 2.53 12.27 -54.11
N LYS A 27 2.82 12.75 -55.33
CA LYS A 27 2.39 14.06 -55.82
C LYS A 27 0.90 14.20 -55.83
N ASN A 28 0.18 13.12 -56.10
CA ASN A 28 -1.29 13.10 -56.14
C ASN A 28 -1.92 13.15 -54.74
N VAL A 29 -1.36 12.37 -53.81
CA VAL A 29 -1.79 12.33 -52.40
C VAL A 29 -1.54 13.68 -51.74
N THR A 30 -0.42 14.35 -52.06
CA THR A 30 -0.06 15.65 -51.48
C THR A 30 -0.67 16.88 -52.19
N ARG A 31 -1.35 16.70 -53.31
CA ARG A 31 -2.00 17.82 -54.08
C ARG A 31 -3.01 18.59 -53.23
N TYR A 32 -3.71 17.89 -52.31
CA TYR A 32 -4.65 18.50 -51.38
C TYR A 32 -4.06 18.45 -49.97
N ARG A 33 -3.00 19.23 -49.74
CA ARG A 33 -2.19 19.19 -48.50
C ARG A 33 -3.02 19.20 -47.22
N GLN A 34 -4.00 20.08 -47.10
CA GLN A 34 -4.84 20.16 -45.90
C GLN A 34 -5.58 18.85 -45.59
N ARG A 35 -6.25 18.27 -46.59
CA ARG A 35 -6.99 17.01 -46.44
C ARG A 35 -6.06 15.84 -46.13
N PHE A 36 -4.91 15.79 -46.82
CA PHE A 36 -3.88 14.77 -46.56
C PHE A 36 -3.38 14.85 -45.14
N VAL A 37 -3.03 16.05 -44.65
CA VAL A 37 -2.53 16.27 -43.29
C VAL A 37 -3.59 15.85 -42.24
N ILE A 38 -4.86 16.27 -42.44
CA ILE A 38 -5.95 15.88 -41.54
C ILE A 38 -6.12 14.35 -41.49
N THR A 39 -6.06 13.68 -42.64
CA THR A 39 -6.17 12.22 -42.71
C THR A 39 -5.02 11.53 -41.96
N VAL A 40 -3.78 11.97 -42.22
CA VAL A 40 -2.61 11.41 -41.55
C VAL A 40 -2.67 11.62 -40.01
N ILE A 41 -3.02 12.85 -39.59
CA ILE A 41 -3.20 13.16 -38.18
C ILE A 41 -4.29 12.29 -37.55
N SER A 42 -5.45 12.14 -38.20
CA SER A 42 -6.54 11.32 -37.66
C SER A 42 -6.16 9.85 -37.54
N MET A 43 -5.43 9.28 -38.49
CA MET A 43 -4.94 7.91 -38.43
C MET A 43 -3.88 7.75 -37.34
N PHE A 44 -2.94 8.70 -37.25
CA PHE A 44 -1.90 8.71 -36.24
C PHE A 44 -2.49 8.76 -34.82
N LEU A 45 -3.43 9.71 -34.59
CA LEU A 45 -4.11 9.82 -33.30
C LEU A 45 -4.89 8.54 -32.94
N GLY A 46 -5.52 7.88 -33.92
CA GLY A 46 -6.22 6.62 -33.69
C GLY A 46 -5.26 5.50 -33.22
N ILE A 47 -4.10 5.40 -33.87
CA ILE A 47 -3.06 4.41 -33.51
C ILE A 47 -2.43 4.75 -32.14
N GLU A 48 -2.08 6.01 -31.93
CA GLU A 48 -1.52 6.50 -30.65
C GLU A 48 -2.47 6.23 -29.49
N MET A 49 -3.75 6.56 -29.62
CA MET A 49 -4.75 6.27 -28.59
C MET A 49 -4.86 4.78 -28.30
N PHE A 50 -4.82 3.93 -29.34
CA PHE A 50 -4.83 2.48 -29.16
C PHE A 50 -3.60 2.00 -28.37
N LEU A 51 -2.41 2.50 -28.70
CA LEU A 51 -1.17 2.14 -28.00
C LEU A 51 -1.18 2.64 -26.54
N ILE A 52 -1.62 3.87 -26.31
CA ILE A 52 -1.76 4.42 -24.95
C ILE A 52 -2.70 3.54 -24.10
N VAL A 53 -3.84 3.15 -24.64
CA VAL A 53 -4.80 2.27 -23.96
C VAL A 53 -4.17 0.91 -23.65
N MET A 54 -3.42 0.33 -24.59
CA MET A 54 -2.71 -0.93 -24.36
C MET A 54 -1.69 -0.80 -23.22
N VAL A 55 -0.91 0.28 -23.18
CA VAL A 55 0.08 0.53 -22.14
C VAL A 55 -0.59 0.72 -20.78
N ILE A 56 -1.62 1.57 -20.70
CA ILE A 56 -2.34 1.83 -19.45
C ILE A 56 -2.99 0.53 -18.93
N THR A 57 -3.71 -0.21 -19.77
CA THR A 57 -4.39 -1.44 -19.33
C THR A 57 -3.42 -2.55 -18.94
N THR A 58 -2.25 -2.63 -19.56
CA THR A 58 -1.22 -3.59 -19.18
C THR A 58 -0.50 -3.16 -17.90
N GLY A 59 -0.22 -1.86 -17.75
CA GLY A 59 0.40 -1.30 -16.54
C GLY A 59 -0.52 -1.33 -15.31
N SER A 60 -1.84 -1.37 -15.52
CA SER A 60 -2.84 -1.48 -14.43
C SER A 60 -3.20 -2.93 -14.09
N ASP A 61 -2.47 -3.92 -14.60
CA ASP A 61 -2.70 -5.33 -14.27
C ASP A 61 -1.95 -5.73 -13.00
N TYR A 62 -2.67 -5.78 -11.89
CA TYR A 62 -2.16 -6.18 -10.58
C TYR A 62 -2.22 -7.67 -10.32
N ALA A 63 -2.52 -8.51 -11.34
CA ALA A 63 -2.68 -9.95 -11.17
C ALA A 63 -1.45 -10.61 -10.52
N ASN A 64 -0.24 -10.15 -10.85
CA ASN A 64 1.00 -10.69 -10.27
C ASN A 64 1.09 -10.42 -8.75
N ILE A 65 0.73 -9.22 -8.32
CA ILE A 65 0.73 -8.84 -6.89
C ILE A 65 -0.39 -9.58 -6.16
N ILE A 66 -1.59 -9.65 -6.75
CA ILE A 66 -2.74 -10.36 -6.17
C ILE A 66 -2.44 -11.85 -6.02
N ASN A 67 -1.72 -12.47 -6.96
CA ASN A 67 -1.38 -13.89 -6.90
C ASN A 67 -0.42 -14.25 -5.75
N GLN A 68 0.31 -13.30 -5.21
CA GLN A 68 1.21 -13.49 -4.07
C GLN A 68 0.45 -13.48 -2.73
N ARG A 69 -0.80 -12.98 -2.71
CA ARG A 69 -1.61 -12.93 -1.50
C ARG A 69 -2.15 -14.30 -1.11
N PRO A 70 -2.44 -14.54 0.18
CA PRO A 70 -3.13 -15.74 0.63
C PRO A 70 -4.50 -15.89 -0.05
N ASP A 71 -5.06 -17.10 -0.06
CA ASP A 71 -6.39 -17.34 -0.63
C ASP A 71 -7.46 -16.53 0.10
N PHE A 72 -7.33 -16.38 1.43
CA PHE A 72 -8.18 -15.53 2.28
C PHE A 72 -7.32 -14.81 3.31
N LEU A 73 -7.45 -13.51 3.40
CA LEU A 73 -7.00 -12.68 4.52
C LEU A 73 -8.23 -12.36 5.36
N ILE A 74 -8.18 -12.65 6.66
CA ILE A 74 -9.24 -12.33 7.62
C ILE A 74 -8.61 -11.45 8.68
N ALA A 75 -9.20 -10.30 8.96
CA ALA A 75 -8.65 -9.34 9.91
C ALA A 75 -9.71 -8.78 10.85
N GLY A 76 -9.26 -8.39 12.04
CA GLY A 76 -10.02 -7.53 12.94
C GLY A 76 -10.03 -6.10 12.42
N GLU A 77 -10.81 -5.23 13.04
CA GLU A 77 -10.99 -3.84 12.62
C GLU A 77 -11.08 -2.91 13.83
N PHE A 78 -10.79 -1.65 13.62
CA PHE A 78 -11.00 -0.60 14.62
C PHE A 78 -12.44 -0.08 14.56
N SER A 79 -13.00 0.31 15.70
CA SER A 79 -14.41 0.72 15.80
C SER A 79 -14.76 1.95 14.96
N GLU A 80 -13.86 2.89 14.78
CA GLU A 80 -14.08 4.07 13.94
C GLU A 80 -14.32 3.74 12.47
N PHE A 81 -13.71 2.69 11.94
CA PHE A 81 -13.92 2.24 10.56
C PHE A 81 -15.29 1.61 10.37
N ALA A 82 -15.85 1.02 11.42
CA ALA A 82 -17.18 0.41 11.36
C ALA A 82 -18.31 1.44 11.27
N GLN A 83 -18.12 2.66 11.73
CA GLN A 83 -19.14 3.72 11.69
C GLN A 83 -19.28 4.38 10.32
N LYS A 84 -18.28 4.27 9.44
CA LYS A 84 -18.28 4.85 8.09
C LYS A 84 -18.84 3.92 7.00
N GLU A 85 -19.54 2.86 7.34
CA GLU A 85 -20.18 1.90 6.41
C GLU A 85 -21.28 2.49 5.49
N GLY A 86 -21.48 3.80 5.44
CA GLY A 86 -22.34 4.45 4.45
C GLY A 86 -21.62 5.05 3.25
N SER A 87 -20.31 5.16 3.30
CA SER A 87 -19.46 5.60 2.19
C SER A 87 -18.60 4.42 1.77
N GLY A 88 -18.75 3.99 0.52
CA GLY A 88 -17.97 2.89 -0.04
C GLY A 88 -16.51 3.04 0.35
N THR A 89 -15.90 1.91 0.67
CA THR A 89 -14.51 1.74 1.07
C THR A 89 -13.53 2.41 0.11
N GLU A 90 -13.49 3.73 0.09
CA GLU A 90 -12.29 4.46 -0.22
C GLU A 90 -11.52 4.53 1.10
N TYR A 91 -10.48 3.72 1.20
CA TYR A 91 -9.36 4.07 2.06
C TYR A 91 -9.01 5.49 1.68
N GLN A 92 -9.41 6.45 2.50
CA GLN A 92 -8.77 7.74 2.46
C GLN A 92 -7.34 7.48 2.92
N THR A 93 -6.48 7.12 1.97
CA THR A 93 -5.08 7.52 2.06
C THR A 93 -5.16 8.99 2.43
N GLN A 94 -4.78 9.32 3.65
CA GLN A 94 -4.62 10.70 4.07
C GLN A 94 -3.89 11.39 2.94
N SER A 95 -4.48 12.46 2.43
CA SER A 95 -3.87 13.24 1.35
C SER A 95 -2.43 13.52 1.77
N PRO A 96 -1.41 13.30 0.92
CA PRO A 96 -0.02 13.56 1.29
C PRO A 96 0.24 15.00 1.73
N ASP A 97 -0.73 15.88 1.57
CA ASP A 97 -0.69 17.29 1.97
C ASP A 97 -1.28 17.58 3.37
N GLN A 98 -1.88 16.59 4.03
CA GLN A 98 -2.23 16.72 5.44
C GLN A 98 -1.05 16.23 6.27
N ASP A 99 -0.22 17.19 6.66
CA ASP A 99 0.79 17.01 7.68
C ASP A 99 0.08 16.51 8.96
N PRO A 100 0.27 15.24 9.38
CA PRO A 100 -0.38 14.71 10.56
C PRO A 100 0.01 15.46 11.83
N LEU A 101 1.08 16.26 11.79
CA LEU A 101 1.55 17.14 12.85
C LEU A 101 0.84 18.50 12.88
N LYS A 102 -0.03 18.79 11.89
CA LYS A 102 -0.84 20.03 11.85
C LYS A 102 -2.26 19.88 12.38
N SER A 103 -2.65 18.73 12.91
CA SER A 103 -3.77 18.72 13.83
C SER A 103 -3.35 19.53 15.06
N GLU A 104 -4.01 20.63 15.33
CA GLU A 104 -3.80 21.47 16.52
C GLU A 104 -4.19 20.76 17.83
N GLY A 105 -4.16 19.42 17.83
CA GLY A 105 -4.29 18.57 19.00
C GLY A 105 -2.94 18.42 19.67
N ASP A 106 -2.87 18.72 20.95
CA ASP A 106 -1.73 18.46 21.80
C ASP A 106 -1.19 17.05 21.56
N SER A 107 0.13 16.92 21.37
CA SER A 107 0.81 15.61 21.20
C SER A 107 0.45 14.60 22.30
N PHE A 108 -0.08 15.07 23.40
CA PHE A 108 -0.59 14.31 24.53
C PHE A 108 -1.98 13.67 24.28
N GLU A 109 -2.82 14.24 23.42
CA GLU A 109 -4.11 13.60 23.04
C GLU A 109 -3.86 12.27 22.31
N LEU A 110 -2.81 12.19 21.49
CA LEU A 110 -2.42 10.95 20.80
C LEU A 110 -1.94 9.84 21.76
N LEU A 111 -1.21 10.18 22.83
CA LEU A 111 -0.81 9.21 23.86
C LEU A 111 -1.99 8.57 24.60
N TYR A 112 -3.11 9.26 24.64
CA TYR A 112 -4.34 8.84 25.28
C TYR A 112 -5.46 8.52 24.28
N ASP A 113 -5.15 8.49 22.98
CA ASP A 113 -6.11 8.11 21.96
C ASP A 113 -6.43 6.62 22.08
N ASN A 114 -7.73 6.34 22.26
CA ASN A 114 -8.24 4.99 22.51
C ASN A 114 -8.43 4.15 21.25
N GLU A 115 -8.09 4.64 20.07
CA GLU A 115 -8.34 3.92 18.81
C GLU A 115 -7.82 2.48 18.85
N TYR A 116 -6.64 2.28 19.42
CA TYR A 116 -6.01 0.96 19.51
C TYR A 116 -6.61 0.06 20.61
N ASP A 117 -7.19 0.64 21.66
CA ASP A 117 -7.93 -0.14 22.66
C ASP A 117 -9.27 -0.64 22.09
N GLU A 118 -9.82 0.08 21.12
CA GLU A 118 -11.04 -0.28 20.42
C GLU A 118 -10.82 -1.27 19.27
N PHE A 119 -9.57 -1.72 19.06
CA PHE A 119 -9.31 -2.77 18.10
C PHE A 119 -10.05 -4.06 18.47
N SER A 120 -10.91 -4.49 17.58
CA SER A 120 -11.70 -5.71 17.70
C SER A 120 -10.95 -6.91 17.12
N PRO A 121 -10.24 -7.70 17.95
CA PRO A 121 -9.47 -8.83 17.48
C PRO A 121 -10.37 -9.98 17.01
N ILE A 122 -9.81 -10.89 16.24
CA ILE A 122 -10.48 -12.16 15.92
C ILE A 122 -10.55 -12.96 17.21
N SER A 123 -11.78 -13.26 17.67
CA SER A 123 -11.96 -14.03 18.90
C SER A 123 -11.38 -15.45 18.76
N GLU A 124 -10.90 -16.01 19.86
CA GLU A 124 -10.32 -17.36 19.87
C GLU A 124 -11.29 -18.41 19.30
N LYS A 125 -12.57 -18.27 19.59
CA LYS A 125 -13.63 -19.14 19.05
C LYS A 125 -13.71 -19.08 17.52
N VAL A 126 -13.68 -17.87 16.96
CA VAL A 126 -13.68 -17.65 15.50
C VAL A 126 -12.40 -18.16 14.89
N ARG A 127 -11.24 -17.78 15.45
CA ARG A 127 -9.93 -18.26 15.03
C ARG A 127 -9.87 -19.79 14.93
N ASN A 128 -10.27 -20.47 15.99
CA ASN A 128 -10.24 -21.95 16.03
C ASN A 128 -11.20 -22.59 15.03
N ARG A 129 -12.38 -22.00 14.80
CA ARG A 129 -13.33 -22.49 13.78
C ARG A 129 -12.76 -22.33 12.38
N LEU A 130 -12.22 -21.17 12.05
CA LEU A 130 -11.61 -20.88 10.74
C LEU A 130 -10.39 -21.76 10.47
N TRP A 131 -9.51 -21.92 11.46
CA TRP A 131 -8.31 -22.75 11.36
C TRP A 131 -8.59 -24.24 11.14
N ASN A 132 -9.72 -24.71 11.61
CA ASN A 132 -10.12 -26.12 11.51
C ASN A 132 -11.13 -26.39 10.37
N LEU A 133 -11.35 -25.46 9.46
CA LEU A 133 -12.15 -25.71 8.26
C LEU A 133 -11.49 -26.77 7.39
N ASP A 134 -12.32 -27.73 6.90
CA ASP A 134 -11.84 -28.78 6.01
C ASP A 134 -11.35 -28.21 4.69
N GLY A 135 -10.08 -28.43 4.38
CA GLY A 135 -9.38 -27.91 3.20
C GLY A 135 -8.43 -26.76 3.47
N VAL A 136 -8.31 -26.26 4.70
CA VAL A 136 -7.28 -25.30 5.10
C VAL A 136 -5.92 -25.99 5.14
N LYS A 137 -4.95 -25.41 4.44
CA LYS A 137 -3.55 -25.87 4.41
C LYS A 137 -2.76 -25.25 5.55
N LYS A 138 -2.86 -25.82 6.74
CA LYS A 138 -2.24 -25.27 7.96
C LYS A 138 -0.74 -24.96 7.84
N LYS A 139 0.01 -25.72 7.03
CA LYS A 139 1.46 -25.47 6.80
C LYS A 139 1.77 -24.24 5.95
N LYS A 140 0.76 -23.69 5.27
CA LYS A 140 0.87 -22.52 4.40
C LYS A 140 -0.08 -21.40 4.83
N SER A 141 -0.66 -21.54 6.01
CA SER A 141 -1.58 -20.59 6.60
C SER A 141 -0.97 -20.05 7.87
N TYR A 142 -1.23 -18.79 8.18
CA TYR A 142 -0.57 -18.08 9.26
C TYR A 142 -1.61 -17.36 10.13
N ILE A 143 -1.24 -17.14 11.38
CA ILE A 143 -2.02 -16.37 12.34
C ILE A 143 -1.06 -15.35 12.93
N THR A 144 -1.37 -14.08 12.77
CA THR A 144 -0.60 -12.98 13.33
C THR A 144 -1.23 -12.54 14.64
N GLU A 145 -0.46 -12.62 15.71
CA GLU A 145 -0.89 -12.32 17.08
C GLU A 145 0.07 -11.34 17.75
N GLY A 146 -0.43 -10.60 18.71
CA GLY A 146 0.37 -9.63 19.46
C GLY A 146 -0.49 -8.70 20.30
N ALA A 147 -0.05 -7.49 20.47
CA ALA A 147 -0.77 -6.41 21.13
C ALA A 147 -0.36 -5.03 20.56
N TYR A 148 -1.18 -4.03 20.76
CA TYR A 148 -0.79 -2.64 20.62
C TYR A 148 -0.28 -2.15 21.97
N MET A 149 0.89 -1.50 21.97
CA MET A 149 1.59 -1.08 23.19
C MET A 149 2.16 0.33 22.98
N LEU A 150 2.32 1.07 24.07
CA LEU A 150 3.14 2.28 24.04
C LEU A 150 4.61 1.88 24.17
N SER A 151 5.45 2.37 23.27
CA SER A 151 6.90 2.13 23.31
C SER A 151 7.66 3.32 23.89
N SER A 152 8.78 3.03 24.53
CA SER A 152 9.76 4.01 24.92
C SER A 152 11.15 3.43 24.67
N ILE A 153 11.99 4.12 23.93
CA ILE A 153 13.29 3.64 23.49
C ILE A 153 14.38 4.59 23.97
N SER A 154 15.56 4.07 24.34
CA SER A 154 16.72 4.91 24.63
C SER A 154 17.04 5.83 23.43
N ARG A 155 17.53 7.03 23.70
CA ARG A 155 17.89 8.01 22.67
C ARG A 155 18.87 7.44 21.64
N ASP A 156 19.83 6.63 22.08
CA ASP A 156 20.77 5.99 21.16
C ASP A 156 20.09 4.88 20.34
N GLY A 157 19.03 4.27 20.85
CA GLY A 157 18.17 3.33 20.14
C GLY A 157 17.32 3.99 19.05
N VAL A 158 16.88 5.22 19.22
CA VAL A 158 16.07 5.93 18.21
C VAL A 158 16.93 6.49 17.07
N ARG A 159 18.17 6.87 17.31
CA ARG A 159 19.07 7.51 16.32
C ARG A 159 19.14 6.86 14.94
N PRO A 160 19.12 5.52 14.79
CA PRO A 160 19.08 4.91 13.45
C PRO A 160 17.83 5.22 12.65
N LEU A 161 16.73 5.53 13.33
CA LEU A 161 15.40 5.73 12.78
C LEU A 161 15.04 7.22 12.57
N GLU A 162 15.90 8.14 13.06
CA GLU A 162 15.69 9.58 12.90
C GLU A 162 15.48 9.94 11.41
N LYS A 163 14.48 10.78 11.13
CA LYS A 163 14.05 11.30 9.82
C LYS A 163 13.20 10.35 8.97
N ASP A 164 13.30 9.05 9.18
CA ASP A 164 12.74 8.05 8.28
C ASP A 164 11.48 7.38 8.87
N THR A 165 11.23 7.53 10.17
CA THR A 165 10.08 6.95 10.87
C THR A 165 9.32 8.02 11.65
N TYR A 166 8.06 7.72 12.01
CA TYR A 166 7.27 8.57 12.90
C TYR A 166 7.97 8.77 14.25
N LEU A 167 8.51 7.70 14.83
CA LEU A 167 9.25 7.79 16.08
C LEU A 167 10.46 8.73 15.98
N GLY A 168 11.23 8.64 14.88
CA GLY A 168 12.38 9.52 14.65
C GLY A 168 11.97 10.98 14.41
N LYS A 169 10.87 11.22 13.68
CA LYS A 169 10.32 12.57 13.48
C LYS A 169 9.84 13.19 14.79
N ASN A 170 9.30 12.39 15.69
CA ASN A 170 8.87 12.85 17.01
C ASN A 170 10.03 13.37 17.85
N VAL A 171 11.22 12.76 17.72
CA VAL A 171 12.44 13.27 18.37
C VAL A 171 12.80 14.65 17.83
N GLU A 172 12.80 14.82 16.51
CA GLU A 172 13.09 16.13 15.88
C GLU A 172 12.08 17.18 16.31
N TYR A 173 10.79 16.86 16.30
CA TYR A 173 9.72 17.76 16.73
C TYR A 173 9.86 18.17 18.20
N ALA A 174 10.14 17.23 19.09
CA ALA A 174 10.37 17.50 20.50
C ALA A 174 11.62 18.37 20.73
N GLU A 175 12.67 18.20 19.92
CA GLU A 175 13.87 19.05 19.99
C GLU A 175 13.63 20.46 19.42
N GLU A 176 12.82 20.62 18.37
CA GLU A 176 12.50 21.90 17.74
C GLU A 176 11.43 22.71 18.50
N SER A 177 10.43 22.02 19.07
CA SER A 177 9.32 22.66 19.78
C SER A 177 9.64 23.02 21.22
N SER A 178 10.76 22.55 21.76
CA SER A 178 11.06 22.67 23.19
C SER A 178 11.58 24.04 23.58
N THR A 179 10.68 24.84 24.09
CA THR A 179 10.99 25.73 25.22
C THR A 179 10.98 24.96 26.57
N ASP A 180 10.40 23.79 26.66
CA ASP A 180 10.20 23.03 27.91
C ASP A 180 10.55 21.52 27.85
N TYR A 181 10.89 20.96 26.70
CA TYR A 181 11.33 19.55 26.65
C TYR A 181 12.77 19.47 27.14
N GLU A 182 13.02 18.70 28.19
CA GLU A 182 14.36 18.46 28.69
C GLU A 182 15.24 17.88 27.58
N SER A 183 16.13 18.71 27.02
CA SER A 183 17.11 18.33 25.98
C SER A 183 18.07 17.18 26.39
N GLY A 184 17.74 16.47 27.46
CA GLY A 184 18.48 15.39 28.08
C GLY A 184 17.66 14.14 28.41
N ALA A 185 16.43 13.99 27.89
CA ALA A 185 15.65 12.78 28.12
C ALA A 185 16.43 11.54 27.66
N LYS A 186 16.62 10.58 28.54
CA LYS A 186 17.34 9.33 28.26
C LYS A 186 16.49 8.36 27.44
N MET A 187 15.18 8.43 27.60
CA MET A 187 14.20 7.60 26.91
C MET A 187 13.29 8.49 26.06
N ILE A 188 13.02 8.07 24.84
CA ILE A 188 12.11 8.73 23.91
C ILE A 188 10.84 7.91 23.86
N GLU A 189 9.72 8.55 24.20
CA GLU A 189 8.41 7.93 24.17
C GLU A 189 7.81 7.99 22.76
N GLY A 190 7.16 6.92 22.32
CA GLY A 190 6.32 6.91 21.12
C GLY A 190 5.08 7.77 21.36
N LEU A 191 4.66 8.53 20.35
CA LEU A 191 3.44 9.35 20.40
C LEU A 191 2.18 8.54 20.15
N ASP A 192 2.31 7.38 19.53
CA ASP A 192 1.23 6.50 19.14
C ASP A 192 1.50 5.06 19.59
N ALA A 193 0.49 4.22 19.53
CA ALA A 193 0.63 2.83 19.88
C ALA A 193 1.35 2.04 18.78
N ASP A 194 2.42 1.39 19.16
CA ASP A 194 3.18 0.50 18.29
C ASP A 194 2.63 -0.92 18.30
N THR A 195 2.71 -1.59 17.17
CA THR A 195 2.41 -3.03 17.08
C THR A 195 3.55 -3.84 17.68
N VAL A 196 3.25 -4.63 18.71
CA VAL A 196 4.14 -5.65 19.25
C VAL A 196 3.64 -7.01 18.78
N GLN A 197 4.37 -7.64 17.88
CA GLN A 197 3.98 -8.88 17.21
C GLN A 197 4.77 -10.06 17.76
N ILE A 198 4.09 -11.19 17.93
CA ILE A 198 4.71 -12.45 18.32
C ILE A 198 5.28 -13.11 17.07
N VAL A 199 6.57 -13.39 17.06
CA VAL A 199 7.22 -14.17 16.01
C VAL A 199 7.07 -15.67 16.31
N SER A 200 6.60 -16.44 15.34
CA SER A 200 6.48 -17.89 15.47
C SER A 200 7.85 -18.57 15.45
N GLU A 201 7.94 -19.81 15.96
CA GLU A 201 9.19 -20.57 15.95
C GLU A 201 9.80 -20.76 14.55
N ASN A 202 8.94 -20.90 13.51
CA ASN A 202 9.40 -21.06 12.14
C ASN A 202 9.97 -19.75 11.57
N GLU A 203 9.28 -18.64 11.80
CA GLU A 203 9.76 -17.31 11.44
C GLU A 203 11.05 -16.97 12.17
N LEU A 204 11.15 -17.29 13.46
CA LEU A 204 12.36 -17.08 14.24
C LEU A 204 13.57 -17.84 13.68
N LYS A 205 13.38 -19.09 13.24
CA LYS A 205 14.42 -19.88 12.53
C LYS A 205 14.79 -19.25 11.19
N ALA A 206 13.82 -18.74 10.45
CA ALA A 206 14.06 -18.07 9.18
C ALA A 206 14.83 -16.75 9.39
N LEU A 207 14.45 -15.95 10.40
CA LEU A 207 15.18 -14.75 10.81
C LEU A 207 16.62 -15.05 11.19
N LYS A 208 16.86 -16.09 11.99
CA LYS A 208 18.20 -16.50 12.39
C LYS A 208 19.07 -16.84 11.18
N THR A 209 18.53 -17.61 10.24
CA THR A 209 19.23 -17.95 8.99
C THR A 209 19.52 -16.70 8.14
N TYR A 210 18.59 -15.77 8.08
CA TYR A 210 18.75 -14.50 7.38
C TYR A 210 19.85 -13.63 8.01
N VAL A 211 19.82 -13.46 9.32
CA VAL A 211 20.82 -12.70 10.10
C VAL A 211 22.22 -13.28 9.90
N GLU A 212 22.37 -14.61 10.02
CA GLU A 212 23.65 -15.30 9.84
C GLU A 212 24.17 -15.17 8.38
N LYS A 213 23.29 -15.37 7.39
CA LYS A 213 23.65 -15.25 5.96
C LYS A 213 24.15 -13.85 5.62
N ASN A 214 23.46 -12.82 6.12
CA ASN A 214 23.77 -11.42 5.83
C ASN A 214 24.78 -10.80 6.81
N LYS A 215 25.24 -11.56 7.79
CA LYS A 215 26.19 -11.12 8.82
C LYS A 215 25.74 -9.87 9.56
N LEU A 216 24.44 -9.79 9.84
CA LEU A 216 23.87 -8.66 10.53
C LEU A 216 24.21 -8.71 12.02
N LYS A 217 24.46 -7.56 12.61
CA LYS A 217 24.71 -7.45 14.04
C LYS A 217 23.38 -7.39 14.79
N VAL A 218 22.89 -8.56 15.16
CA VAL A 218 21.62 -8.77 15.85
C VAL A 218 21.84 -9.78 16.96
N ASP A 219 21.30 -9.51 18.14
CA ASP A 219 21.31 -10.42 19.29
C ASP A 219 20.08 -11.35 19.23
N MET A 220 20.21 -12.43 18.47
CA MET A 220 19.15 -13.44 18.34
C MET A 220 18.93 -14.20 19.67
N ASP A 221 19.93 -14.32 20.53
CA ASP A 221 19.82 -15.06 21.78
C ASP A 221 18.89 -14.32 22.76
N SER A 222 19.00 -12.99 22.86
CA SER A 222 18.09 -12.19 23.69
C SER A 222 16.65 -12.29 23.20
N LEU A 223 16.42 -12.28 21.87
CA LEU A 223 15.10 -12.46 21.28
C LEU A 223 14.52 -13.85 21.58
N GLU A 224 15.29 -14.92 21.35
CA GLU A 224 14.87 -16.31 21.62
C GLU A 224 14.59 -16.57 23.13
N ASN A 225 15.37 -15.95 23.99
CA ASN A 225 15.19 -16.07 25.46
C ASN A 225 14.02 -15.25 26.00
N GLY A 226 13.51 -14.30 25.20
CA GLY A 226 12.40 -13.42 25.58
C GLY A 226 12.82 -12.20 26.41
N THR A 227 14.11 -11.88 26.46
CA THR A 227 14.63 -10.67 27.10
C THR A 227 14.83 -9.55 26.08
N GLY A 228 14.83 -9.88 24.78
CA GLY A 228 15.06 -8.97 23.69
C GLY A 228 13.82 -8.66 22.87
N VAL A 229 13.87 -7.54 22.17
CA VAL A 229 12.89 -7.08 21.20
C VAL A 229 13.60 -6.65 19.92
N MET A 230 13.02 -6.99 18.77
CA MET A 230 13.53 -6.62 17.44
C MET A 230 12.69 -5.49 16.87
N ILE A 231 13.32 -4.47 16.30
CA ILE A 231 12.63 -3.43 15.55
C ILE A 231 12.64 -3.80 14.06
N ILE A 232 11.47 -3.80 13.45
CA ILE A 232 11.29 -3.96 12.02
C ILE A 232 10.88 -2.60 11.43
N HIS A 233 11.53 -2.22 10.32
CA HIS A 233 11.26 -0.98 9.60
C HIS A 233 11.15 -1.25 8.10
N ASP A 234 10.54 -0.34 7.35
CA ASP A 234 10.22 -0.49 5.93
C ASP A 234 11.07 0.38 4.99
N HIS A 235 12.13 0.97 5.50
CA HIS A 235 13.00 1.86 4.72
C HIS A 235 14.47 1.46 4.84
N LYS A 236 15.22 1.67 3.78
CA LYS A 236 16.63 1.32 3.69
C LYS A 236 17.49 2.29 4.50
N LEU A 237 18.13 1.80 5.55
CA LEU A 237 19.06 2.60 6.33
C LEU A 237 20.30 3.00 5.50
N SER A 238 20.72 4.26 5.61
CA SER A 238 21.99 4.73 5.09
C SER A 238 23.17 4.04 5.82
N GLN A 239 24.37 4.07 5.24
CA GLN A 239 25.56 3.50 5.90
C GLN A 239 25.82 4.09 7.31
N LYS A 240 25.49 5.37 7.53
CA LYS A 240 25.61 6.00 8.83
C LYS A 240 24.59 5.42 9.81
N GLN A 241 23.33 5.34 9.40
CA GLN A 241 22.23 4.78 10.20
C GLN A 241 22.47 3.29 10.51
N GLY A 242 22.95 2.50 9.53
CA GLY A 242 23.31 1.10 9.77
C GLY A 242 24.39 0.92 10.85
N ARG A 243 25.43 1.79 10.85
CA ARG A 243 26.44 1.76 11.92
C ARG A 243 25.88 2.21 13.28
N GLN A 244 24.90 3.11 13.29
CA GLN A 244 24.21 3.51 14.51
C GLN A 244 23.32 2.36 15.01
N ALA A 245 22.59 1.68 14.14
CA ALA A 245 21.80 0.50 14.45
C ALA A 245 22.66 -0.63 15.06
N GLU A 246 23.85 -0.90 14.48
CA GLU A 246 24.77 -1.87 15.05
C GLU A 246 25.28 -1.51 16.47
N LYS A 247 25.41 -0.22 16.77
CA LYS A 247 25.85 0.26 18.10
C LYS A 247 24.71 0.23 19.11
N ALA A 248 23.49 0.44 18.64
CA ALA A 248 22.31 0.48 19.49
C ALA A 248 21.81 -0.92 19.92
N VAL A 249 22.38 -2.00 19.38
CA VAL A 249 22.11 -3.35 19.91
C VAL A 249 22.55 -3.43 21.38
N GLY A 250 21.62 -3.79 22.25
CA GLY A 250 21.81 -3.82 23.69
C GLY A 250 21.20 -2.62 24.44
N GLU A 251 20.70 -1.62 23.72
CA GLU A 251 19.97 -0.49 24.31
C GLU A 251 18.63 -0.91 24.90
N THR A 252 18.06 -0.05 25.74
CA THR A 252 16.80 -0.33 26.44
C THR A 252 15.59 0.07 25.61
N VAL A 253 14.60 -0.82 25.60
CA VAL A 253 13.24 -0.59 25.08
C VAL A 253 12.26 -0.95 26.17
N CYS A 254 11.34 -0.06 26.48
CA CYS A 254 10.24 -0.29 27.41
C CYS A 254 8.92 -0.38 26.66
N LEU A 255 8.10 -1.36 26.99
CA LEU A 255 6.76 -1.55 26.42
C LEU A 255 5.74 -1.48 27.55
N SER A 256 4.75 -0.59 27.39
CA SER A 256 3.69 -0.34 28.36
C SER A 256 2.31 -0.59 27.72
N PRO A 257 1.31 -1.09 28.45
CA PRO A 257 -0.03 -1.24 27.93
C PRO A 257 -0.64 0.13 27.63
N LEU A 258 -1.57 0.15 26.67
CA LEU A 258 -2.37 1.32 26.36
C LEU A 258 -3.19 1.77 27.58
N LYS A 259 -3.45 3.06 27.69
CA LYS A 259 -4.33 3.62 28.70
C LYS A 259 -5.78 3.21 28.45
N ASN A 260 -6.55 3.02 29.49
CA ASN A 260 -7.96 2.69 29.34
C ASN A 260 -8.81 3.96 29.09
N LYS A 261 -10.00 3.76 28.51
CA LYS A 261 -10.95 4.84 28.16
C LYS A 261 -11.30 5.75 29.34
N GLU A 262 -11.43 5.20 30.54
CA GLU A 262 -11.77 5.99 31.73
C GLU A 262 -10.65 6.97 32.09
N THR A 263 -9.39 6.52 32.00
CA THR A 263 -8.21 7.36 32.22
C THR A 263 -8.16 8.49 31.20
N CYS A 264 -8.42 8.19 29.93
CA CYS A 264 -8.42 9.18 28.85
C CYS A 264 -9.53 10.24 29.01
N ILE A 265 -10.76 9.83 29.30
CA ILE A 265 -11.87 10.75 29.56
C ILE A 265 -11.55 11.66 30.75
N ARG A 266 -11.02 11.09 31.84
CA ARG A 266 -10.60 11.85 33.01
C ARG A 266 -9.55 12.88 32.65
N TRP A 267 -8.51 12.48 31.91
CA TRP A 267 -7.43 13.34 31.49
C TRP A 267 -7.91 14.49 30.59
N ASN A 268 -8.77 14.21 29.61
CA ASN A 268 -9.33 15.22 28.72
C ASN A 268 -10.22 16.24 29.44
N SER A 269 -10.75 15.92 30.61
CA SER A 269 -11.55 16.82 31.42
C SER A 269 -10.76 17.75 32.35
N MET A 270 -9.43 17.62 32.41
CA MET A 270 -8.54 18.34 33.31
C MET A 270 -7.99 19.62 32.68
N THR A 271 -7.59 20.57 33.55
CA THR A 271 -6.79 21.74 33.14
C THR A 271 -5.33 21.34 32.90
N ASP A 272 -4.55 22.16 32.15
CA ASP A 272 -3.15 21.87 31.85
C ASP A 272 -2.30 21.56 33.09
N LYS A 273 -2.44 22.35 34.15
CA LYS A 273 -1.72 22.11 35.42
C LYS A 273 -2.12 20.83 36.14
N GLU A 274 -3.36 20.39 35.96
CA GLU A 274 -3.83 19.13 36.51
C GLU A 274 -3.35 17.98 35.64
N ARG A 275 -3.29 18.18 34.33
CA ARG A 275 -2.77 17.19 33.36
C ARG A 275 -1.31 16.87 33.64
N ASP A 276 -0.43 17.87 33.80
CA ASP A 276 0.99 17.66 34.10
C ASP A 276 1.18 16.77 35.34
N LYS A 277 0.45 17.06 36.40
CA LYS A 277 0.53 16.30 37.65
C LYS A 277 -0.04 14.88 37.52
N GLU A 278 -1.18 14.73 36.82
CA GLU A 278 -1.81 13.44 36.61
C GLU A 278 -0.97 12.56 35.68
N ASP A 279 -0.31 13.16 34.71
CA ASP A 279 0.60 12.45 33.81
C ASP A 279 1.76 11.77 34.54
N GLU A 280 2.38 12.48 35.49
CA GLU A 280 3.40 11.90 36.34
C GLU A 280 2.88 10.69 37.15
N ILE A 281 1.65 10.79 37.66
CA ILE A 281 0.99 9.71 38.40
C ILE A 281 0.71 8.52 37.46
N ILE A 282 0.13 8.80 36.29
CA ILE A 282 -0.20 7.75 35.30
C ILE A 282 1.07 7.04 34.83
N LYS A 283 2.15 7.76 34.56
CA LYS A 283 3.42 7.18 34.18
C LYS A 283 4.00 6.30 35.29
N ALA A 284 3.92 6.76 36.51
CA ALA A 284 4.43 6.00 37.66
C ALA A 284 3.62 4.72 37.95
N GLU A 285 2.31 4.75 37.74
CA GLU A 285 1.40 3.62 37.98
C GLU A 285 1.31 2.64 36.82
N THR A 286 1.76 3.04 35.60
CA THR A 286 1.65 2.18 34.41
C THR A 286 2.73 1.10 34.43
N PRO A 287 2.36 -0.18 34.40
CA PRO A 287 3.34 -1.26 34.38
C PRO A 287 4.11 -1.23 33.05
N SER A 288 5.42 -1.08 33.12
CA SER A 288 6.32 -1.10 31.98
C SER A 288 7.18 -2.34 32.01
N THR A 289 7.38 -2.99 30.87
CA THR A 289 8.26 -4.14 30.72
C THR A 289 9.51 -3.73 29.95
N GLU A 290 10.66 -3.88 30.57
CA GLU A 290 11.95 -3.56 29.97
C GLU A 290 12.47 -4.74 29.14
N TYR A 291 12.96 -4.41 27.95
CA TYR A 291 13.62 -5.31 27.00
C TYR A 291 14.96 -4.74 26.56
N THR A 292 15.82 -5.63 26.10
CA THR A 292 17.05 -5.27 25.39
C THR A 292 16.76 -5.19 23.90
N LEU A 293 17.18 -4.14 23.23
CA LEU A 293 17.08 -4.03 21.79
C LEU A 293 17.97 -5.07 21.11
N SER A 294 17.36 -6.07 20.49
CA SER A 294 18.06 -7.16 19.79
C SER A 294 18.66 -6.71 18.47
N GLY A 295 18.05 -5.75 17.80
CA GLY A 295 18.51 -5.20 16.52
C GLY A 295 17.41 -4.57 15.68
N TYR A 296 17.81 -4.19 14.47
CA TYR A 296 16.94 -3.59 13.47
C TYR A 296 16.98 -4.43 12.19
N LEU A 297 15.83 -4.66 11.57
CA LEU A 297 15.74 -5.37 10.30
C LEU A 297 14.85 -4.59 9.32
N ASP A 298 15.33 -4.50 8.07
CA ASP A 298 14.62 -3.92 6.95
C ASP A 298 13.73 -4.98 6.29
N ASN A 299 12.42 -4.81 6.34
CA ASN A 299 11.46 -5.74 5.75
C ASN A 299 11.34 -5.60 4.22
N GLN A 300 11.92 -4.54 3.63
CA GLN A 300 11.96 -4.33 2.18
C GLN A 300 13.23 -4.92 1.52
N ALA A 301 14.13 -5.53 2.31
CA ALA A 301 15.30 -6.19 1.75
C ALA A 301 14.88 -7.39 0.88
N ASP A 302 15.51 -7.55 -0.30
CA ASP A 302 15.12 -8.55 -1.33
C ASP A 302 15.05 -9.99 -0.82
N ASP A 303 15.87 -10.34 0.18
CA ASP A 303 15.96 -11.69 0.76
C ASP A 303 15.44 -11.75 2.21
N PHE A 304 14.68 -10.74 2.65
CA PHE A 304 14.03 -10.75 3.94
C PHE A 304 13.07 -11.95 4.04
N PRO A 305 13.08 -12.70 5.14
CA PRO A 305 12.20 -13.86 5.29
C PRO A 305 10.74 -13.42 5.34
N GLU A 306 9.85 -14.31 4.90
CA GLU A 306 8.41 -14.08 4.96
C GLU A 306 7.95 -14.07 6.42
N ILE A 307 7.81 -12.85 6.96
CA ILE A 307 7.25 -12.58 8.28
C ILE A 307 5.86 -11.99 8.06
N HIS A 308 4.86 -12.69 8.57
CA HIS A 308 3.47 -12.27 8.41
C HIS A 308 3.17 -11.13 9.37
N GLN A 309 2.80 -9.98 8.80
CA GLN A 309 2.54 -8.75 9.54
C GLN A 309 1.05 -8.57 9.81
N THR A 310 0.75 -7.72 10.78
CA THR A 310 -0.61 -7.21 10.92
C THR A 310 -1.04 -6.46 9.65
N TRP A 311 -2.32 -6.46 9.38
CA TRP A 311 -2.94 -5.73 8.27
C TRP A 311 -2.77 -4.19 8.35
N HIS A 312 -2.62 -3.66 9.56
CA HIS A 312 -2.64 -2.22 9.83
C HIS A 312 -1.23 -1.60 9.91
N GLY A 313 -0.37 -1.84 8.95
CA GLY A 313 0.91 -1.13 8.84
C GLY A 313 0.77 0.08 7.93
N ALA A 314 1.18 1.27 8.38
CA ALA A 314 1.34 2.45 7.54
C ALA A 314 2.78 2.54 7.02
N GLU A 315 2.99 3.25 5.91
CA GLU A 315 4.34 3.52 5.38
C GLU A 315 5.11 4.41 6.37
N GLY A 316 6.32 4.01 6.70
CA GLY A 316 7.16 4.68 7.69
C GLY A 316 6.93 4.25 9.14
N ASP A 317 6.03 3.30 9.36
CA ASP A 317 5.83 2.72 10.69
C ASP A 317 6.95 1.72 11.02
N ILE A 318 7.20 1.63 12.31
CA ILE A 318 7.97 0.52 12.86
C ILE A 318 7.02 -0.43 13.58
N TYR A 319 7.44 -1.68 13.71
CA TYR A 319 6.80 -2.61 14.62
C TYR A 319 7.84 -3.44 15.36
N TYR A 320 7.44 -3.97 16.51
CA TYR A 320 8.29 -4.75 17.36
C TYR A 320 8.01 -6.23 17.22
N LEU A 321 9.05 -7.04 17.04
CA LEU A 321 8.94 -8.49 17.14
C LEU A 321 9.46 -8.96 18.49
N VAL A 322 8.68 -9.80 19.15
CA VAL A 322 9.05 -10.51 20.37
C VAL A 322 8.82 -12.01 20.18
N SER A 323 9.61 -12.83 20.86
CA SER A 323 9.31 -14.26 20.92
C SER A 323 8.08 -14.53 21.79
N GLU A 324 7.54 -15.73 21.72
CA GLU A 324 6.47 -16.21 22.60
C GLU A 324 6.80 -16.00 24.09
N LYS A 325 8.06 -16.27 24.46
CA LYS A 325 8.54 -16.05 25.85
C LYS A 325 8.58 -14.56 26.20
N GLY A 326 9.01 -13.73 25.25
CA GLY A 326 9.03 -12.27 25.40
C GLY A 326 7.62 -11.72 25.60
N PHE A 327 6.68 -12.11 24.77
CA PHE A 327 5.30 -11.65 24.88
C PHE A 327 4.66 -12.02 26.24
N ASN A 328 4.94 -13.20 26.76
CA ASN A 328 4.40 -13.65 28.05
C ASN A 328 4.90 -12.83 29.26
N ARG A 329 5.88 -11.95 29.10
CA ARG A 329 6.32 -10.98 30.12
C ARG A 329 5.47 -9.72 30.15
N LEU A 330 4.76 -9.44 29.06
CA LEU A 330 3.96 -8.22 28.93
C LEU A 330 2.69 -8.29 29.79
N PRO A 331 2.31 -7.20 30.46
CA PRO A 331 1.08 -7.13 31.25
C PRO A 331 -0.14 -6.86 30.35
N THR A 332 -0.27 -7.62 29.28
CA THR A 332 -1.36 -7.47 28.30
C THR A 332 -1.84 -8.83 27.80
N LYS A 333 -3.04 -8.83 27.21
CA LYS A 333 -3.61 -10.04 26.59
C LYS A 333 -3.25 -10.08 25.12
N ARG A 334 -2.94 -11.29 24.64
CA ARG A 334 -2.74 -11.58 23.22
C ARG A 334 -4.01 -11.28 22.43
N LYS A 335 -3.87 -10.49 21.38
CA LYS A 335 -4.90 -10.22 20.36
C LYS A 335 -4.53 -10.98 19.07
N THR A 336 -5.50 -11.60 18.40
CA THR A 336 -5.30 -12.12 17.04
C THR A 336 -5.66 -11.01 16.07
N PHE A 337 -4.66 -10.47 15.38
CA PHE A 337 -4.81 -9.36 14.44
C PHE A 337 -5.42 -9.83 13.12
N CYS A 338 -4.79 -10.81 12.51
CA CYS A 338 -5.24 -11.36 11.25
C CYS A 338 -4.91 -12.85 11.10
N MET A 339 -5.55 -13.45 10.12
CA MET A 339 -5.32 -14.84 9.69
C MET A 339 -5.17 -14.87 8.18
N GLU A 340 -4.11 -15.48 7.70
CA GLU A 340 -3.86 -15.75 6.30
C GLU A 340 -4.13 -17.23 6.02
N LEU A 341 -5.19 -17.53 5.31
CA LEU A 341 -5.58 -18.89 5.03
C LEU A 341 -5.30 -19.24 3.57
N ASN A 342 -4.53 -20.29 3.36
CA ASN A 342 -4.36 -20.95 2.08
C ASN A 342 -5.14 -22.25 2.07
N VAL A 343 -5.89 -22.50 0.99
CA VAL A 343 -6.87 -23.59 0.94
C VAL A 343 -6.69 -24.50 -0.28
N GLU A 344 -7.37 -25.65 -0.27
CA GLU A 344 -7.48 -26.49 -1.45
C GLU A 344 -8.38 -25.82 -2.50
N LYS A 345 -7.89 -25.59 -3.73
CA LYS A 345 -8.64 -24.92 -4.81
C LYS A 345 -10.03 -25.52 -5.05
N LYS A 346 -10.15 -26.83 -4.94
CA LYS A 346 -11.43 -27.53 -5.13
C LYS A 346 -12.47 -27.18 -4.05
N LYS A 347 -12.04 -26.75 -2.88
CA LYS A 347 -12.88 -26.43 -1.72
C LYS A 347 -13.03 -24.92 -1.50
N GLU A 348 -12.36 -24.09 -2.26
CA GLU A 348 -12.27 -22.64 -2.05
C GLU A 348 -13.66 -21.99 -1.92
N LYS A 349 -14.59 -22.27 -2.85
CA LYS A 349 -15.96 -21.73 -2.81
C LYS A 349 -16.75 -22.18 -1.56
N LYS A 350 -16.57 -23.44 -1.14
CA LYS A 350 -17.22 -23.96 0.07
C LYS A 350 -16.65 -23.27 1.31
N ILE A 351 -15.33 -23.14 1.36
CA ILE A 351 -14.64 -22.47 2.48
C ILE A 351 -15.03 -21.00 2.55
N MET A 352 -15.09 -20.30 1.41
CA MET A 352 -15.55 -18.91 1.37
C MET A 352 -16.95 -18.74 1.96
N TYR A 353 -17.88 -19.63 1.61
CA TYR A 353 -19.23 -19.61 2.18
C TYR A 353 -19.22 -19.86 3.70
N GLU A 354 -18.41 -20.80 4.19
CA GLU A 354 -18.28 -21.04 5.64
C GLU A 354 -17.62 -19.85 6.37
N ILE A 355 -16.60 -19.21 5.76
CA ILE A 355 -15.99 -17.98 6.30
C ILE A 355 -17.08 -16.91 6.43
N GLN A 356 -17.81 -16.61 5.36
CA GLN A 356 -18.89 -15.62 5.38
C GLN A 356 -19.91 -15.89 6.48
N LYS A 357 -20.34 -17.14 6.62
CA LYS A 357 -21.29 -17.57 7.65
C LYS A 357 -20.75 -17.38 9.07
N ILE A 358 -19.47 -17.72 9.29
CA ILE A 358 -18.82 -17.56 10.61
C ILE A 358 -18.70 -16.08 10.96
N LEU A 359 -18.21 -15.27 10.01
CA LEU A 359 -17.99 -13.84 10.24
C LEU A 359 -19.29 -13.06 10.38
N SER A 360 -20.31 -13.36 9.55
CA SER A 360 -21.63 -12.74 9.67
C SER A 360 -22.27 -13.02 11.04
N ALA A 361 -22.16 -14.25 11.53
CA ALA A 361 -22.69 -14.59 12.84
C ALA A 361 -21.95 -13.88 13.98
N GLU A 362 -20.62 -13.75 13.87
CA GLU A 362 -19.82 -13.04 14.87
C GLU A 362 -20.11 -11.53 14.83
N ASN A 363 -20.15 -10.93 13.65
CA ASN A 363 -20.44 -9.50 13.49
C ASN A 363 -21.87 -9.16 13.96
N GLN A 364 -22.83 -10.06 13.71
CA GLN A 364 -24.20 -9.86 14.24
C GLN A 364 -24.22 -9.95 15.77
N ARG A 365 -23.45 -10.87 16.38
CA ARG A 365 -23.29 -10.95 17.83
C ARG A 365 -22.69 -9.67 18.41
N ARG A 366 -21.65 -9.13 17.76
CA ARG A 366 -21.02 -7.88 18.17
C ARG A 366 -21.99 -6.71 18.10
N LYS A 367 -22.70 -6.53 16.99
CA LYS A 367 -23.74 -5.51 16.82
C LYS A 367 -24.87 -5.62 17.88
N SER A 368 -25.25 -6.84 18.27
CA SER A 368 -26.26 -7.03 19.31
C SER A 368 -25.78 -6.63 20.70
N ASN A 369 -24.52 -6.83 21.00
CA ASN A 369 -23.94 -6.42 22.28
C ASN A 369 -23.83 -4.89 22.39
N THR A 370 -23.61 -4.21 21.27
CA THR A 370 -23.53 -2.75 21.18
C THR A 370 -24.84 -2.03 21.50
N GLN A 371 -25.97 -2.59 21.07
CA GLN A 371 -27.29 -2.00 21.37
C GLN A 371 -27.61 -1.96 22.86
N THR A 372 -26.84 -2.67 23.68
CA THR A 372 -26.93 -2.67 25.14
C THR A 372 -25.95 -1.71 25.82
N SER A 373 -24.98 -1.15 25.10
CA SER A 373 -24.08 -0.11 25.65
C SER A 373 -24.74 1.25 25.52
N LEU A 374 -24.79 1.97 26.65
CA LEU A 374 -25.43 3.29 26.75
C LEU A 374 -24.79 4.37 25.86
N ASP A 375 -23.59 4.13 25.37
CA ASP A 375 -22.78 5.08 24.61
C ASP A 375 -22.87 4.90 23.08
N GLY A 376 -23.60 3.89 22.58
CA GLY A 376 -23.85 3.69 21.15
C GLY A 376 -22.63 3.25 20.32
N GLU A 377 -21.47 3.05 20.95
CA GLU A 377 -20.24 2.62 20.31
C GLU A 377 -20.23 1.09 20.14
N GLY A 378 -20.09 0.63 18.89
CA GLY A 378 -20.10 -0.77 18.54
C GLY A 378 -18.70 -1.38 18.48
N GLU A 379 -18.61 -2.65 18.93
CA GLU A 379 -17.45 -3.42 18.57
C GLU A 379 -17.33 -3.48 17.04
N ALA A 380 -16.16 -3.13 16.50
CA ALA A 380 -15.85 -3.24 15.09
C ALA A 380 -16.03 -4.67 14.57
N GLY A 381 -16.38 -4.79 13.31
CA GLY A 381 -16.53 -6.08 12.66
C GLY A 381 -15.22 -6.80 12.43
N ILE A 382 -15.33 -8.06 11.98
CA ILE A 382 -14.24 -8.80 11.37
C ILE A 382 -14.55 -8.87 9.89
N PHE A 383 -13.58 -8.59 9.04
CA PHE A 383 -13.76 -8.68 7.59
C PHE A 383 -12.84 -9.75 6.98
N TYR A 384 -13.10 -10.07 5.73
CA TYR A 384 -12.21 -10.92 4.95
C TYR A 384 -12.01 -10.38 3.54
N ILE A 385 -10.86 -10.69 2.98
CA ILE A 385 -10.52 -10.42 1.58
C ILE A 385 -10.19 -11.75 0.92
N ALA A 386 -10.92 -12.11 -0.14
CA ALA A 386 -10.63 -13.29 -0.93
C ALA A 386 -9.76 -12.92 -2.14
N ARG A 387 -8.68 -13.67 -2.38
CA ARG A 387 -7.83 -13.47 -3.56
C ARG A 387 -8.61 -13.63 -4.86
N SER A 388 -9.54 -14.59 -4.93
CA SER A 388 -10.41 -14.80 -6.09
C SER A 388 -11.26 -13.57 -6.41
N ASP A 389 -11.80 -12.90 -5.40
CA ASP A 389 -12.61 -11.69 -5.59
C ASP A 389 -11.76 -10.51 -6.09
N LEU A 390 -10.55 -10.36 -5.55
CA LEU A 390 -9.59 -9.36 -6.03
C LEU A 390 -9.19 -9.62 -7.49
N MET A 391 -8.93 -10.88 -7.85
CA MET A 391 -8.61 -11.28 -9.22
C MET A 391 -9.77 -11.00 -10.17
N GLN A 392 -11.00 -11.27 -9.74
CA GLN A 392 -12.18 -10.96 -10.54
C GLN A 392 -12.35 -9.45 -10.72
N LYS A 393 -12.26 -8.66 -9.65
CA LYS A 393 -12.33 -7.20 -9.70
C LYS A 393 -11.27 -6.62 -10.65
N ASN A 394 -10.02 -7.09 -10.54
CA ASN A 394 -8.93 -6.68 -11.42
C ASN A 394 -9.24 -7.02 -12.89
N ALA A 395 -9.72 -8.23 -13.17
CA ALA A 395 -10.09 -8.64 -14.52
C ALA A 395 -11.26 -7.83 -15.10
N ASP A 396 -12.27 -7.52 -14.28
CA ASP A 396 -13.41 -6.71 -14.67
C ASP A 396 -13.00 -5.25 -14.91
N TYR A 397 -12.13 -4.68 -14.10
CA TYR A 397 -11.55 -3.36 -14.29
C TYR A 397 -10.79 -3.26 -15.64
N ILE A 398 -9.89 -4.23 -15.90
CA ILE A 398 -9.15 -4.29 -17.17
C ILE A 398 -10.08 -4.46 -18.35
N ARG A 399 -11.09 -5.34 -18.25
CA ARG A 399 -12.09 -5.55 -19.29
C ARG A 399 -12.88 -4.28 -19.56
N GLY A 400 -13.36 -3.60 -18.51
CA GLY A 400 -14.08 -2.33 -18.61
C GLY A 400 -13.26 -1.26 -19.33
N ASN A 401 -12.01 -1.09 -18.94
CA ASN A 401 -11.11 -0.13 -19.58
C ASN A 401 -10.82 -0.48 -21.05
N ARG A 402 -10.61 -1.74 -21.38
CA ARG A 402 -10.42 -2.19 -22.77
C ARG A 402 -11.63 -1.92 -23.64
N ILE A 403 -12.84 -2.16 -23.14
CA ILE A 403 -14.08 -1.89 -23.88
C ILE A 403 -14.25 -0.39 -24.06
N MET A 404 -14.14 0.40 -23.00
CA MET A 404 -14.37 1.85 -23.04
C MET A 404 -13.38 2.55 -23.98
N PHE A 405 -12.10 2.40 -23.71
CA PHE A 405 -11.06 3.09 -24.50
C PHE A 405 -10.83 2.45 -25.86
N GLY A 406 -11.00 1.11 -25.97
CA GLY A 406 -10.93 0.41 -27.24
C GLY A 406 -12.01 0.87 -28.19
N SER A 407 -13.23 1.10 -27.72
CA SER A 407 -14.33 1.66 -28.54
C SER A 407 -14.00 3.04 -29.09
N ILE A 408 -13.45 3.93 -28.25
CA ILE A 408 -13.00 5.27 -28.65
C ILE A 408 -11.93 5.17 -29.75
N SER A 409 -10.94 4.29 -29.55
CA SER A 409 -9.85 4.08 -30.51
C SER A 409 -10.37 3.58 -31.87
N VAL A 410 -11.33 2.65 -31.87
CA VAL A 410 -11.97 2.14 -33.09
C VAL A 410 -12.74 3.24 -33.79
N ILE A 411 -13.51 4.08 -33.09
CA ILE A 411 -14.23 5.21 -33.66
C ILE A 411 -13.25 6.19 -34.34
N LEU A 412 -12.15 6.55 -33.66
CA LEU A 412 -11.14 7.45 -34.24
C LEU A 412 -10.47 6.84 -35.47
N LEU A 413 -10.18 5.54 -35.43
CA LEU A 413 -9.66 4.83 -36.61
C LEU A 413 -10.65 4.85 -37.78
N CYS A 414 -11.93 4.60 -37.52
CA CYS A 414 -12.98 4.67 -38.54
C CYS A 414 -13.09 6.08 -39.14
N VAL A 415 -13.05 7.13 -38.34
CA VAL A 415 -13.02 8.52 -38.81
C VAL A 415 -11.81 8.77 -39.71
N GLY A 416 -10.63 8.30 -39.32
CA GLY A 416 -9.42 8.37 -40.12
C GLY A 416 -9.55 7.68 -41.47
N LEU A 417 -10.12 6.46 -41.50
CA LEU A 417 -10.36 5.69 -42.69
C LEU A 417 -11.38 6.38 -43.63
N VAL A 418 -12.49 6.89 -43.08
CA VAL A 418 -13.49 7.64 -43.87
C VAL A 418 -12.86 8.87 -44.52
N ASN A 419 -12.05 9.62 -43.78
CA ASN A 419 -11.32 10.77 -44.32
C ASN A 419 -10.31 10.34 -45.40
N TYR A 420 -9.62 9.22 -45.23
CA TYR A 420 -8.73 8.65 -46.24
C TYR A 420 -9.49 8.31 -47.53
N PHE A 421 -10.58 7.55 -47.44
CA PHE A 421 -11.41 7.20 -48.60
C PHE A 421 -11.97 8.43 -49.29
N ASN A 422 -12.47 9.41 -48.54
CA ASN A 422 -12.98 10.65 -49.11
C ASN A 422 -11.89 11.42 -49.89
N THR A 423 -10.67 11.46 -49.39
CA THR A 423 -9.51 12.05 -50.07
C THR A 423 -9.17 11.30 -51.35
N MET A 424 -9.18 9.98 -51.31
CA MET A 424 -8.92 9.12 -52.47
C MET A 424 -10.00 9.28 -53.55
N PHE A 425 -11.30 9.22 -53.18
CA PHE A 425 -12.41 9.40 -54.12
C PHE A 425 -12.39 10.76 -54.78
N THR A 426 -12.14 11.83 -54.02
CA THR A 426 -12.05 13.19 -54.57
C THR A 426 -10.89 13.29 -55.56
N GLY A 427 -9.76 12.64 -55.32
CA GLY A 427 -8.63 12.56 -56.23
C GLY A 427 -8.95 11.83 -57.53
N ILE A 428 -9.67 10.70 -57.42
CA ILE A 428 -10.08 9.91 -58.61
C ILE A 428 -11.12 10.67 -59.48
N VAL A 429 -12.15 11.22 -58.80
CA VAL A 429 -13.22 11.97 -59.56
C VAL A 429 -12.66 13.23 -60.23
N GLY A 430 -11.76 13.97 -59.54
CA GLY A 430 -11.07 15.11 -60.15
C GLY A 430 -10.29 14.74 -61.40
N ARG A 431 -9.62 13.60 -61.42
CA ARG A 431 -8.89 13.10 -62.58
C ARG A 431 -9.78 12.67 -63.74
N LYS A 432 -10.89 12.02 -63.44
CA LYS A 432 -11.85 11.63 -64.47
C LYS A 432 -12.31 12.85 -65.24
N LYS A 433 -12.62 13.95 -64.54
CA LYS A 433 -12.98 15.23 -65.19
C LYS A 433 -11.83 15.86 -65.98
N GLU A 434 -10.57 15.83 -65.44
CA GLU A 434 -9.40 16.33 -66.17
C GLU A 434 -9.13 15.53 -67.46
N LEU A 435 -9.27 14.21 -67.43
CA LEU A 435 -9.11 13.32 -68.57
C LEU A 435 -10.24 13.48 -69.58
N GLU A 436 -11.46 13.72 -69.15
CA GLU A 436 -12.60 14.03 -70.03
C GLU A 436 -12.40 15.36 -70.77
N ILE A 437 -11.83 16.39 -70.11
CA ILE A 437 -11.50 17.67 -70.70
C ILE A 437 -10.37 17.51 -71.74
N MET A 438 -9.31 16.77 -71.40
CA MET A 438 -8.19 16.49 -72.30
C MET A 438 -8.60 15.64 -73.54
N ARG A 439 -9.69 14.86 -73.45
CA ARG A 439 -10.20 14.04 -74.55
C ARG A 439 -11.11 14.85 -75.47
N LYS A 440 -11.54 16.03 -75.06
CA LYS A 440 -12.36 16.96 -75.86
C LYS A 440 -11.54 18.06 -76.52
N ILE A 441 -10.26 18.17 -76.26
CA ILE A 441 -9.28 18.99 -76.95
C ILE A 441 -8.52 18.15 -77.97
#